data_8821b05055810c0f7cd605975c771c12
#
_entry.id   8821b05055810c0f7cd605975c771c12
#
_cell.length_a   1.000
_cell.length_b   1.000
_cell.length_c   1.000
_cell.angle_alpha   90.00
_cell.angle_beta   90.00
_cell.angle_gamma   90.00
#
_symmetry.space_group_name_H-M   'P 1'
#
loop_
_entity.id
_entity.type
_entity.pdbx_description
1 polymer ?
#
loop_
_entity_poly.entity_id
_entity_poly.type
_entity_poly.pdbx_seq_one_letter_code
_entity_poly.pdbx_strand_id
1 'polypeptide(L)'
;MFKWLHKKKDTMNRSKQTVMSDITPAHIEVLKENEIFVFGSNLQGIHGGGAAYIAKTHFGAIMGCGVGLQGQSYAIPTMQGGVKTIKPYVDEFIEFAKAHTEMHFLVTRIGCGIAGFRDEDIAPLFQNAISLANISLPKEFIDIILAQ
;
A
#
# COMPACT_ATOMS: atom_id res chain seq x y z
N MET A 1 -32.82 -25.11 7.24
CA MET A 1 -32.44 -24.73 8.62
C MET A 1 -31.01 -25.04 8.93
N PHE A 2 -30.53 -26.21 8.62
CA PHE A 2 -29.13 -26.62 8.83
C PHE A 2 -28.16 -25.73 8.06
N LYS A 3 -28.42 -25.45 6.80
CA LYS A 3 -27.58 -24.60 5.98
C LYS A 3 -27.51 -23.16 6.47
N TRP A 4 -28.59 -22.67 7.09
CA TRP A 4 -28.64 -21.30 7.62
C TRP A 4 -27.78 -21.17 8.88
N LEU A 5 -27.85 -22.14 9.79
CA LEU A 5 -27.04 -22.16 11.00
C LEU A 5 -25.55 -22.27 10.69
N HIS A 6 -25.21 -23.09 9.70
CA HIS A 6 -23.83 -23.26 9.25
C HIS A 6 -23.29 -21.96 8.64
N LYS A 7 -24.10 -21.30 7.83
CA LYS A 7 -23.76 -20.00 7.23
C LYS A 7 -23.51 -18.93 8.28
N LYS A 8 -24.34 -18.90 9.32
CA LYS A 8 -24.20 -17.92 10.42
C LYS A 8 -22.92 -18.16 11.22
N LYS A 9 -22.55 -19.41 11.41
CA LYS A 9 -21.31 -19.80 12.10
C LYS A 9 -20.09 -19.38 11.29
N ASP A 10 -20.12 -19.60 9.99
CA ASP A 10 -19.06 -19.18 9.07
C ASP A 10 -18.89 -17.66 9.04
N THR A 11 -20.00 -16.92 9.04
CA THR A 11 -19.99 -15.47 9.08
C THR A 11 -19.39 -14.95 10.38
N MET A 12 -19.71 -15.59 11.53
CA MET A 12 -19.13 -15.23 12.82
C MET A 12 -17.64 -15.53 12.89
N ASN A 13 -17.20 -16.64 12.30
CA ASN A 13 -15.78 -16.97 12.22
C ASN A 13 -15.03 -16.00 11.32
N ARG A 14 -15.63 -15.55 10.23
CA ARG A 14 -15.04 -14.54 9.37
C ARG A 14 -14.88 -13.20 10.07
N SER A 15 -15.85 -12.79 10.89
CA SER A 15 -15.76 -11.53 11.62
C SER A 15 -14.69 -11.61 12.73
N LYS A 16 -14.42 -12.80 13.28
CA LYS A 16 -13.33 -13.02 14.23
C LYS A 16 -11.96 -13.11 13.54
N GLN A 17 -11.92 -13.54 12.29
CA GLN A 17 -10.70 -13.65 11.51
C GLN A 17 -10.31 -12.32 10.88
N THR A 18 -10.76 -11.23 11.39
CA THR A 18 -10.49 -9.86 10.98
C THR A 18 -9.91 -9.76 9.57
N VAL A 19 -10.59 -9.08 8.70
CA VAL A 19 -10.08 -8.83 7.35
C VAL A 19 -8.65 -8.29 7.47
N MET A 20 -7.69 -9.04 6.97
CA MET A 20 -6.30 -8.60 6.89
C MET A 20 -5.99 -8.19 5.47
N SER A 21 -5.09 -7.24 5.33
CA SER A 21 -4.57 -6.85 4.02
C SER A 21 -4.00 -8.07 3.30
N ASP A 22 -4.28 -8.18 2.02
CA ASP A 22 -3.63 -9.16 1.16
C ASP A 22 -2.14 -8.83 1.03
N ILE A 23 -1.36 -9.83 0.63
CA ILE A 23 0.07 -9.65 0.38
C ILE A 23 0.27 -9.07 -1.01
N THR A 24 1.00 -7.95 -1.09
CA THR A 24 1.43 -7.41 -2.38
C THR A 24 2.41 -8.38 -3.03
N PRO A 25 2.21 -8.78 -4.30
CA PRO A 25 3.19 -9.61 -4.99
C PRO A 25 4.58 -8.93 -5.01
N ALA A 26 5.63 -9.71 -4.81
CA ALA A 26 7.00 -9.19 -4.80
C ALA A 26 7.40 -8.59 -6.15
N HIS A 27 6.78 -9.05 -7.23
CA HIS A 27 7.07 -8.60 -8.58
C HIS A 27 5.76 -8.32 -9.32
N ILE A 28 5.56 -7.06 -9.73
CA ILE A 28 4.34 -6.62 -10.41
C ILE A 28 4.71 -6.20 -11.83
N GLU A 29 4.21 -6.95 -12.81
CA GLU A 29 4.41 -6.64 -14.23
C GLU A 29 3.21 -5.97 -14.86
N VAL A 30 2.01 -6.39 -14.45
CA VAL A 30 0.75 -5.85 -14.97
C VAL A 30 -0.21 -5.60 -13.82
N LEU A 31 -1.14 -4.68 -14.03
CA LEU A 31 -2.20 -4.35 -13.08
C LEU A 31 -3.55 -4.68 -13.69
N LYS A 32 -4.48 -5.14 -12.85
CA LYS A 32 -5.89 -5.17 -13.21
C LYS A 32 -6.41 -3.73 -13.31
N GLU A 33 -7.54 -3.55 -13.95
CA GLU A 33 -8.11 -2.23 -14.24
C GLU A 33 -8.30 -1.39 -12.98
N ASN A 34 -8.68 -2.02 -11.84
CA ASN A 34 -8.92 -1.32 -10.58
C ASN A 34 -7.72 -1.28 -9.65
N GLU A 35 -6.59 -1.86 -10.04
CA GLU A 35 -5.40 -1.91 -9.19
C GLU A 35 -4.54 -0.66 -9.36
N ILE A 36 -4.00 -0.19 -8.23
CA ILE A 36 -3.15 0.99 -8.17
C ILE A 36 -1.80 0.60 -7.57
N PHE A 37 -0.74 0.94 -8.27
CA PHE A 37 0.64 0.67 -7.87
C PHE A 37 1.12 1.78 -6.94
N VAL A 38 1.33 1.48 -5.66
CA VAL A 38 1.76 2.47 -4.66
C VAL A 38 3.27 2.41 -4.50
N PHE A 39 3.94 3.53 -4.71
CA PHE A 39 5.40 3.56 -4.79
C PHE A 39 5.98 4.72 -3.98
N GLY A 40 7.24 4.54 -3.55
CA GLY A 40 8.00 5.60 -2.89
C GLY A 40 8.53 6.60 -3.92
N SER A 41 8.32 7.88 -3.65
CA SER A 41 8.70 8.97 -4.54
C SER A 41 9.54 10.02 -3.81
N ASN A 42 9.78 11.13 -4.49
CA ASN A 42 10.30 12.37 -3.90
C ASN A 42 9.33 13.51 -4.25
N LEU A 43 9.36 14.59 -3.47
CA LEU A 43 8.43 15.71 -3.67
C LEU A 43 8.58 16.38 -5.03
N GLN A 44 9.78 16.34 -5.61
CA GLN A 44 10.00 16.90 -6.94
C GLN A 44 9.36 16.06 -8.03
N GLY A 45 8.97 14.83 -7.72
CA GLY A 45 8.36 13.94 -8.70
C GLY A 45 9.35 13.45 -9.76
N ILE A 46 10.62 13.33 -9.39
CA ILE A 46 11.63 12.77 -10.29
C ILE A 46 11.58 11.25 -10.13
N HIS A 47 10.98 10.60 -11.11
CA HIS A 47 10.77 9.13 -11.09
C HIS A 47 11.90 8.45 -11.88
N GLY A 48 13.13 8.57 -11.37
CA GLY A 48 14.32 8.18 -12.11
C GLY A 48 14.83 6.76 -11.86
N GLY A 49 14.35 6.07 -10.82
CA GLY A 49 14.85 4.73 -10.50
C GLY A 49 13.89 3.92 -9.66
N GLY A 50 14.16 2.63 -9.54
CA GLY A 50 13.39 1.70 -8.70
C GLY A 50 11.92 1.64 -9.08
N ALA A 51 11.06 1.52 -8.06
CA ALA A 51 9.62 1.44 -8.26
C ALA A 51 9.04 2.70 -8.92
N ALA A 52 9.62 3.87 -8.66
CA ALA A 52 9.17 5.11 -9.28
C ALA A 52 9.37 5.09 -10.81
N TYR A 53 10.48 4.52 -11.27
CA TYR A 53 10.73 4.38 -12.70
C TYR A 53 9.73 3.41 -13.34
N ILE A 54 9.42 2.31 -12.65
CA ILE A 54 8.41 1.34 -13.11
C ILE A 54 7.04 2.01 -13.18
N ALA A 55 6.69 2.78 -12.16
CA ALA A 55 5.42 3.51 -12.12
C ALA A 55 5.30 4.47 -13.30
N LYS A 56 6.38 5.20 -13.60
CA LYS A 56 6.41 6.15 -14.72
C LYS A 56 6.29 5.43 -16.06
N THR A 57 7.02 4.35 -16.26
CA THR A 57 7.09 3.69 -17.57
C THR A 57 5.89 2.80 -17.87
N HIS A 58 5.25 2.23 -16.83
CA HIS A 58 4.21 1.23 -17.02
C HIS A 58 2.85 1.61 -16.42
N PHE A 59 2.80 2.46 -15.40
CA PHE A 59 1.57 2.65 -14.62
C PHE A 59 1.11 4.11 -14.53
N GLY A 60 1.60 4.96 -15.41
CA GLY A 60 1.05 6.31 -15.57
C GLY A 60 1.52 7.35 -14.58
N ALA A 61 2.58 7.08 -13.79
CA ALA A 61 3.14 8.11 -12.93
C ALA A 61 3.70 9.28 -13.75
N ILE A 62 3.51 10.47 -13.24
CA ILE A 62 3.78 11.72 -13.97
C ILE A 62 5.04 12.37 -13.41
N MET A 63 6.00 12.67 -14.30
CA MET A 63 7.19 13.44 -13.93
C MET A 63 6.76 14.80 -13.39
N GLY A 64 7.32 15.18 -12.25
CA GLY A 64 6.98 16.42 -11.57
C GLY A 64 5.86 16.26 -10.54
N CYS A 65 5.22 15.09 -10.45
CA CYS A 65 4.15 14.83 -9.49
C CYS A 65 4.64 13.83 -8.44
N GLY A 66 4.99 14.33 -7.26
CA GLY A 66 5.60 13.53 -6.19
C GLY A 66 4.62 12.97 -5.17
N VAL A 67 3.33 13.35 -5.22
CA VAL A 67 2.34 12.96 -4.20
C VAL A 67 1.02 12.60 -4.87
N GLY A 68 0.42 11.50 -4.43
CA GLY A 68 -0.96 11.18 -4.72
C GLY A 68 -1.19 10.36 -5.97
N LEU A 69 -2.46 10.22 -6.32
CA LEU A 69 -2.91 9.40 -7.44
C LEU A 69 -2.53 10.02 -8.78
N GLN A 70 -1.95 9.20 -9.64
CA GLN A 70 -1.53 9.60 -10.99
C GLN A 70 -1.54 8.36 -11.88
N GLY A 71 -2.49 8.31 -12.84
CA GLY A 71 -2.71 7.13 -13.65
C GLY A 71 -3.13 5.94 -12.77
N GLN A 72 -2.51 4.80 -12.98
CA GLN A 72 -2.71 3.63 -12.12
C GLN A 72 -1.64 3.52 -11.04
N SER A 73 -1.12 4.64 -10.56
CA SER A 73 -0.12 4.66 -9.49
C SER A 73 -0.45 5.72 -8.45
N TYR A 74 0.13 5.56 -7.26
CA TYR A 74 -0.01 6.50 -6.16
C TYR A 74 1.37 6.74 -5.54
N ALA A 75 1.77 8.00 -5.48
CA ALA A 75 3.10 8.39 -5.02
C ALA A 75 3.09 8.79 -3.56
N ILE A 76 4.01 8.22 -2.77
CA ILE A 76 4.24 8.58 -1.37
C ILE A 76 5.69 9.05 -1.24
N PRO A 77 5.94 10.34 -0.95
CA PRO A 77 7.32 10.83 -0.84
C PRO A 77 8.04 10.19 0.34
N THR A 78 9.26 9.71 0.11
CA THR A 78 10.09 9.04 1.13
C THR A 78 11.49 9.61 1.24
N MET A 79 11.80 10.68 0.49
CA MET A 79 13.18 11.18 0.37
C MET A 79 13.44 12.49 1.10
N GLN A 80 12.44 13.07 1.79
CA GLN A 80 12.55 14.42 2.35
C GLN A 80 12.86 14.45 3.84
N GLY A 81 13.09 13.30 4.47
CA GLY A 81 13.41 13.23 5.88
C GLY A 81 13.21 11.83 6.44
N GLY A 82 13.07 11.72 7.75
CA GLY A 82 12.85 10.46 8.43
C GLY A 82 11.40 10.01 8.45
N VAL A 83 11.10 8.98 9.25
CA VAL A 83 9.76 8.40 9.33
C VAL A 83 8.69 9.41 9.74
N LYS A 84 9.05 10.40 10.57
CA LYS A 84 8.11 11.44 10.98
C LYS A 84 7.67 12.32 9.80
N THR A 85 8.53 12.49 8.82
CA THR A 85 8.23 13.25 7.60
C THR A 85 7.39 12.42 6.64
N ILE A 86 7.59 11.11 6.61
CA ILE A 86 6.87 10.19 5.73
C ILE A 86 5.46 9.93 6.25
N LYS A 87 5.29 9.83 7.57
CA LYS A 87 4.03 9.44 8.21
C LYS A 87 2.80 10.21 7.72
N PRO A 88 2.82 11.55 7.63
CA PRO A 88 1.64 12.28 7.14
C PRO A 88 1.20 11.87 5.74
N TYR A 89 2.15 11.55 4.87
CA TYR A 89 1.85 11.10 3.51
C TYR A 89 1.26 9.70 3.48
N VAL A 90 1.73 8.82 4.36
CA VAL A 90 1.13 7.48 4.52
C VAL A 90 -0.29 7.60 5.08
N ASP A 91 -0.49 8.45 6.09
CA ASP A 91 -1.82 8.67 6.67
C ASP A 91 -2.80 9.21 5.63
N GLU A 92 -2.35 10.15 4.81
CA GLU A 92 -3.14 10.70 3.70
C GLU A 92 -3.51 9.61 2.69
N PHE A 93 -2.56 8.74 2.36
CA PHE A 93 -2.81 7.60 1.47
C PHE A 93 -3.88 6.67 2.05
N ILE A 94 -3.77 6.33 3.34
CA ILE A 94 -4.72 5.44 4.00
C ILE A 94 -6.14 6.04 3.96
N GLU A 95 -6.27 7.33 4.24
CA GLU A 95 -7.56 8.02 4.16
C GLU A 95 -8.09 8.04 2.72
N PHE A 96 -7.22 8.24 1.75
CA PHE A 96 -7.60 8.17 0.34
C PHE A 96 -8.13 6.78 -0.02
N ALA A 97 -7.45 5.73 0.42
CA ALA A 97 -7.88 4.35 0.14
C ALA A 97 -9.23 4.03 0.80
N LYS A 98 -9.47 4.52 2.02
CA LYS A 98 -10.76 4.35 2.69
C LYS A 98 -11.91 4.96 1.89
N ALA A 99 -11.64 6.08 1.22
CA ALA A 99 -12.64 6.79 0.44
C ALA A 99 -12.83 6.20 -0.96
N HIS A 100 -11.94 5.30 -1.40
CA HIS A 100 -11.94 4.75 -2.76
C HIS A 100 -11.93 3.23 -2.74
N THR A 101 -13.01 2.64 -2.20
CA THR A 101 -13.13 1.19 -2.03
C THR A 101 -13.26 0.44 -3.35
N GLU A 102 -13.56 1.14 -4.45
CA GLU A 102 -13.59 0.57 -5.81
C GLU A 102 -12.19 0.30 -6.35
N MET A 103 -11.16 0.92 -5.77
CA MET A 103 -9.76 0.70 -6.14
C MET A 103 -9.11 -0.28 -5.19
N HIS A 104 -8.12 -1.03 -5.68
CA HIS A 104 -7.29 -1.91 -4.87
C HIS A 104 -5.84 -1.46 -4.96
N PHE A 105 -5.25 -1.10 -3.82
CA PHE A 105 -3.92 -0.49 -3.75
C PHE A 105 -2.86 -1.53 -3.41
N LEU A 106 -1.90 -1.71 -4.32
CA LEU A 106 -0.79 -2.64 -4.13
C LEU A 106 0.41 -1.84 -3.62
N VAL A 107 0.63 -1.85 -2.31
CA VAL A 107 1.74 -1.12 -1.70
C VAL A 107 3.03 -1.90 -1.87
N THR A 108 4.02 -1.26 -2.51
CA THR A 108 5.38 -1.81 -2.62
C THR A 108 6.16 -1.52 -1.34
N ARG A 109 7.39 -2.03 -1.23
CA ARG A 109 8.26 -1.78 -0.06
C ARG A 109 8.81 -0.35 -0.12
N ILE A 110 7.91 0.62 0.01
CA ILE A 110 8.27 2.04 -0.10
C ILE A 110 9.32 2.42 0.96
N GLY A 111 10.25 3.29 0.58
CA GLY A 111 11.30 3.75 1.47
C GLY A 111 12.42 2.73 1.70
N CYS A 112 12.25 1.48 1.31
CA CYS A 112 13.22 0.42 1.61
C CYS A 112 14.20 0.15 0.46
N GLY A 113 14.09 0.89 -0.63
CA GLY A 113 15.02 0.85 -1.75
C GLY A 113 16.00 2.02 -1.70
N ILE A 114 15.88 2.93 -2.65
CA ILE A 114 16.79 4.08 -2.81
C ILE A 114 16.83 4.95 -1.55
N ALA A 115 15.69 5.14 -0.87
CA ALA A 115 15.64 5.96 0.35
C ALA A 115 16.39 5.34 1.53
N GLY A 116 16.65 4.02 1.51
CA GLY A 116 17.53 3.37 2.47
C GLY A 116 16.94 3.03 3.83
N PHE A 117 15.62 3.11 4.01
CA PHE A 117 14.98 2.70 5.26
C PHE A 117 14.90 1.17 5.35
N ARG A 118 14.78 0.69 6.57
CA ARG A 118 14.51 -0.73 6.83
C ARG A 118 13.02 -0.97 6.88
N ASP A 119 12.61 -2.22 6.64
CA ASP A 119 11.21 -2.61 6.78
C ASP A 119 10.65 -2.25 8.17
N GLU A 120 11.47 -2.42 9.22
CA GLU A 120 11.10 -2.12 10.61
C GLU A 120 10.80 -0.63 10.83
N ASP A 121 11.39 0.24 10.02
CA ASP A 121 11.16 1.69 10.10
C ASP A 121 9.84 2.09 9.43
N ILE A 122 9.52 1.48 8.31
CA ILE A 122 8.40 1.87 7.45
C ILE A 122 7.12 1.10 7.78
N ALA A 123 7.21 -0.20 8.04
CA ALA A 123 6.03 -1.03 8.26
C ALA A 123 5.07 -0.47 9.32
N PRO A 124 5.55 0.03 10.49
CA PRO A 124 4.63 0.56 11.50
C PRO A 124 3.77 1.72 11.02
N LEU A 125 4.22 2.47 9.99
CA LEU A 125 3.44 3.57 9.43
C LEU A 125 2.15 3.10 8.76
N PHE A 126 2.10 1.82 8.37
CA PHE A 126 0.95 1.20 7.71
C PHE A 126 0.06 0.39 8.65
N GLN A 127 0.25 0.53 9.97
CA GLN A 127 -0.54 -0.23 10.93
C GLN A 127 -2.04 -0.09 10.71
N ASN A 128 -2.51 1.12 10.44
CA ASN A 128 -3.93 1.38 10.23
C ASN A 128 -4.46 0.86 8.89
N ALA A 129 -3.59 0.39 8.01
CA ALA A 129 -3.97 -0.21 6.74
C ALA A 129 -4.19 -1.71 6.84
N ILE A 130 -3.71 -2.36 7.91
CA ILE A 130 -3.69 -3.83 8.01
C ILE A 130 -5.07 -4.47 7.94
N SER A 131 -6.10 -3.75 8.35
CA SER A 131 -7.49 -4.25 8.35
C SER A 131 -8.30 -3.80 7.14
N LEU A 132 -7.70 -3.10 6.18
CA LEU A 132 -8.41 -2.59 5.01
C LEU A 132 -8.34 -3.60 3.86
N ALA A 133 -9.50 -4.02 3.38
CA ALA A 133 -9.61 -5.05 2.35
C ALA A 133 -9.05 -4.61 0.99
N ASN A 134 -9.02 -3.29 0.73
CA ASN A 134 -8.58 -2.75 -0.55
C ASN A 134 -7.13 -2.26 -0.56
N ILE A 135 -6.35 -2.62 0.45
CA ILE A 135 -4.91 -2.36 0.48
C ILE A 135 -4.18 -3.68 0.63
N SER A 136 -3.28 -3.97 -0.29
CA SER A 136 -2.30 -5.05 -0.15
C SER A 136 -0.99 -4.46 0.35
N LEU A 137 -0.33 -5.16 1.27
CA LEU A 137 0.94 -4.74 1.84
C LEU A 137 2.03 -5.77 1.55
N PRO A 138 3.31 -5.37 1.48
CA PRO A 138 4.40 -6.34 1.41
C PRO A 138 4.33 -7.32 2.57
N LYS A 139 4.67 -8.57 2.32
CA LYS A 139 4.70 -9.61 3.36
C LYS A 139 5.57 -9.17 4.55
N GLU A 140 6.71 -8.55 4.25
CA GLU A 140 7.64 -8.04 5.28
C GLU A 140 6.96 -7.04 6.20
N PHE A 141 6.11 -6.15 5.65
CA PHE A 141 5.38 -5.17 6.45
C PHE A 141 4.32 -5.84 7.31
N ILE A 142 3.57 -6.77 6.74
CA ILE A 142 2.51 -7.50 7.48
C ILE A 142 3.12 -8.25 8.66
N ASP A 143 4.22 -8.97 8.43
CA ASP A 143 4.89 -9.75 9.47
C ASP A 143 5.34 -8.86 10.64
N ILE A 144 5.88 -7.68 10.34
CA ILE A 144 6.33 -6.73 11.36
C ILE A 144 5.13 -6.15 12.14
N ILE A 145 4.08 -5.75 11.44
CA ILE A 145 2.89 -5.18 12.07
C ILE A 145 2.23 -6.19 13.00
N LEU A 146 2.10 -7.44 12.57
CA LEU A 146 1.44 -8.49 13.37
C LEU A 146 2.30 -8.98 14.54
N ALA A 147 3.61 -8.77 14.50
CA ALA A 147 4.51 -9.16 15.58
C ALA A 147 4.54 -8.16 16.74
N GLN A 148 3.93 -7.00 16.60
CA GLN A 148 3.91 -5.96 17.63
C GLN A 148 2.90 -6.23 18.75
#